data_e2df01cc06176e121841ee4195ff13a6
#
_entry.id   e2df01cc06176e121841ee4195ff13a6
#
_cell.length_a   1.000
_cell.length_b   1.000
_cell.length_c   1.000
_cell.angle_alpha   90.00
_cell.angle_beta   90.00
_cell.angle_gamma   90.00
#
_symmetry.space_group_name_H-M   'P 1'
#
loop_
_entity.id
_entity.type
_entity.pdbx_description
1 polymer ?
#
loop_
_entity_poly.entity_id
_entity_poly.type
_entity_poly.pdbx_seq_one_letter_code
_entity_poly.pdbx_strand_id
1 'polypeptide(L)'
;MYRNDQKDEIRRETEQRHLLLRFGLGLKGAFTDIRKATVLLGYSAALCALWTFKAEILGAMTDSVIPGLENLYAGLLGLALPFLALLGLFLLIVLLGTPLCGGRVSRCLRRVGLVNHAGEAPMLIRQTKQKNSRVTVMEFEANGIPKSKWEDKRLDMETALNLAIVKITEGENRRRVLLHTVQAKNALPETLYWQKNDLRQGSFELVLGESLLGQETVNLARIPHILLGGSTGSGKSVLLKLLLMQCAKKGATVYIADFKGGVDFPPVWSRYCKLIIEETALLDTLDGIVNELERRKAVFRNADCANLDEYNQRGGEQLPRIVFACDEVAEILDKTGMDKAGKERIAAYENRLATIARQGRAFGIHLMLATQRPDAAILAGQIRNNMNFRVCGRADKVLSQIILDSTAASEQIPKDAQGRFITGDGMVFQGFLFDESMALNS
;
A
#
# COMPACT_ATOMS: atom_id res chain seq x y z
N MET A 1 26.16 37.96 -2.26
CA MET A 1 25.27 38.63 -3.23
C MET A 1 24.90 37.66 -4.35
N TYR A 2 25.80 37.11 -5.13
CA TYR A 2 25.56 36.18 -6.26
C TYR A 2 24.66 34.96 -5.97
N ARG A 3 24.73 34.38 -4.77
CA ARG A 3 23.99 33.16 -4.39
C ARG A 3 22.52 33.45 -4.06
N ASN A 4 22.15 34.69 -3.72
CA ASN A 4 20.77 35.10 -3.48
C ASN A 4 20.08 35.45 -4.81
N ASP A 5 20.78 36.07 -5.74
CA ASP A 5 20.21 36.43 -7.05
C ASP A 5 19.82 35.19 -7.87
N GLN A 6 20.66 34.13 -7.85
CA GLN A 6 20.35 32.85 -8.47
C GLN A 6 19.10 32.15 -7.84
N LYS A 7 18.93 32.25 -6.53
CA LYS A 7 17.75 31.68 -5.87
C LYS A 7 16.47 32.44 -6.25
N ASP A 8 16.56 33.75 -6.36
CA ASP A 8 15.41 34.59 -6.73
C ASP A 8 15.02 34.39 -8.20
N GLU A 9 16.00 34.15 -9.10
CA GLU A 9 15.74 33.82 -10.49
C GLU A 9 15.06 32.45 -10.64
N ILE A 10 15.58 31.41 -10.02
CA ILE A 10 14.96 30.06 -9.99
C ILE A 10 13.53 30.14 -9.44
N ARG A 11 13.32 30.92 -8.39
CA ARG A 11 12.01 31.10 -7.80
C ARG A 11 11.01 31.76 -8.74
N ARG A 12 11.41 32.79 -9.48
CA ARG A 12 10.59 33.45 -10.49
C ARG A 12 10.21 32.50 -11.63
N GLU A 13 11.16 31.73 -12.14
CA GLU A 13 10.90 30.73 -13.18
C GLU A 13 9.89 29.65 -12.69
N THR A 14 10.04 29.19 -11.45
CA THR A 14 9.12 28.19 -10.87
C THR A 14 7.73 28.77 -10.65
N GLU A 15 7.62 30.01 -10.18
CA GLU A 15 6.34 30.71 -10.02
C GLU A 15 5.63 30.88 -11.38
N GLN A 16 6.34 31.28 -12.44
CA GLN A 16 5.78 31.37 -13.79
C GLN A 16 5.32 30.00 -14.31
N ARG A 17 6.14 28.98 -14.13
CA ARG A 17 5.80 27.61 -14.53
C ARG A 17 4.57 27.09 -13.78
N HIS A 18 4.47 27.35 -12.48
CA HIS A 18 3.29 26.99 -11.68
C HIS A 18 2.03 27.71 -12.16
N LEU A 19 2.14 28.97 -12.55
CA LEU A 19 1.02 29.77 -13.06
C LEU A 19 0.54 29.20 -14.41
N LEU A 20 1.44 28.85 -15.32
CA LEU A 20 1.11 28.20 -16.60
C LEU A 20 0.47 26.82 -16.40
N LEU A 21 1.00 26.00 -15.48
CA LEU A 21 0.41 24.71 -15.14
C LEU A 21 -1.01 24.86 -14.59
N ARG A 22 -1.24 25.81 -13.68
CA ARG A 22 -2.58 26.09 -13.14
C ARG A 22 -3.54 26.58 -14.21
N PHE A 23 -3.10 27.44 -15.12
CA PHE A 23 -3.88 27.86 -16.26
C PHE A 23 -4.29 26.68 -17.14
N GLY A 24 -3.35 25.82 -17.52
CA GLY A 24 -3.63 24.60 -18.31
C GLY A 24 -4.59 23.64 -17.61
N LEU A 25 -4.42 23.44 -16.28
CA LEU A 25 -5.33 22.60 -15.47
C LEU A 25 -6.73 23.23 -15.35
N GLY A 26 -6.82 24.54 -15.24
CA GLY A 26 -8.10 25.29 -15.21
C GLY A 26 -8.84 25.14 -16.53
N LEU A 27 -8.13 25.32 -17.64
CA LEU A 27 -8.69 25.14 -18.98
C LEU A 27 -9.18 23.72 -19.21
N LYS A 28 -8.34 22.70 -18.90
CA LYS A 28 -8.74 21.29 -18.96
C LYS A 28 -9.93 21.00 -18.06
N GLY A 29 -9.95 21.56 -16.85
CA GLY A 29 -11.03 21.42 -15.89
C GLY A 29 -12.35 21.99 -16.39
N ALA A 30 -12.33 23.11 -17.13
CA ALA A 30 -13.51 23.70 -17.73
C ALA A 30 -14.19 22.80 -18.77
N PHE A 31 -13.42 21.91 -19.44
CA PHE A 31 -13.98 20.92 -20.40
C PHE A 31 -14.37 19.59 -19.73
N THR A 32 -13.88 19.29 -18.54
CA THR A 32 -14.08 17.97 -17.90
C THR A 32 -15.00 18.02 -16.69
N ASP A 33 -15.22 19.19 -16.07
CA ASP A 33 -16.03 19.37 -14.87
C ASP A 33 -17.13 20.41 -15.14
N ILE A 34 -18.39 19.95 -15.15
CA ILE A 34 -19.55 20.77 -15.44
C ILE A 34 -19.66 22.00 -14.52
N ARG A 35 -19.25 21.88 -13.24
CA ARG A 35 -19.28 23.01 -12.29
C ARG A 35 -18.30 24.10 -12.69
N LYS A 36 -17.10 23.74 -13.16
CA LYS A 36 -16.09 24.68 -13.65
C LYS A 36 -16.52 25.32 -14.96
N ALA A 37 -17.11 24.50 -15.84
CA ALA A 37 -17.70 24.99 -17.08
C ALA A 37 -18.80 26.04 -16.83
N THR A 38 -19.71 25.80 -15.89
CA THR A 38 -20.79 26.71 -15.52
C THR A 38 -20.24 28.06 -15.01
N VAL A 39 -19.20 28.04 -14.17
CA VAL A 39 -18.55 29.26 -13.67
C VAL A 39 -17.95 30.08 -14.83
N LEU A 40 -17.24 29.37 -15.75
CA LEU A 40 -16.65 30.06 -16.91
C LEU A 40 -17.69 30.64 -17.85
N LEU A 41 -18.77 29.88 -18.12
CA LEU A 41 -19.90 30.36 -18.94
C LEU A 41 -20.60 31.58 -18.28
N GLY A 42 -20.81 31.53 -16.96
CA GLY A 42 -21.38 32.67 -16.22
C GLY A 42 -20.53 33.93 -16.33
N TYR A 43 -19.21 33.78 -16.21
CA TYR A 43 -18.28 34.92 -16.43
C TYR A 43 -18.33 35.43 -17.85
N SER A 44 -18.33 34.55 -18.86
CA SER A 44 -18.44 34.93 -20.27
C SER A 44 -19.75 35.65 -20.57
N ALA A 45 -20.88 35.18 -20.01
CA ALA A 45 -22.17 35.84 -20.13
C ALA A 45 -22.17 37.25 -19.50
N ALA A 46 -21.55 37.40 -18.32
CA ALA A 46 -21.38 38.70 -17.67
C ALA A 46 -20.52 39.65 -18.49
N LEU A 47 -19.46 39.16 -19.13
CA LEU A 47 -18.65 39.95 -20.06
C LEU A 47 -19.44 40.37 -21.31
N CYS A 48 -20.26 39.49 -21.87
CA CYS A 48 -21.13 39.83 -22.99
C CYS A 48 -22.13 40.92 -22.60
N ALA A 49 -22.77 40.79 -21.42
CA ALA A 49 -23.68 41.84 -20.91
C ALA A 49 -22.95 43.18 -20.69
N LEU A 50 -21.75 43.15 -20.09
CA LEU A 50 -20.95 44.34 -19.87
C LEU A 50 -20.52 45.00 -21.20
N TRP A 51 -20.28 44.22 -22.25
CA TRP A 51 -19.96 44.70 -23.57
C TRP A 51 -21.15 45.32 -24.28
N THR A 52 -22.35 44.75 -24.16
CA THR A 52 -23.59 45.32 -24.75
C THR A 52 -23.99 46.66 -24.12
N PHE A 53 -23.80 46.77 -22.79
CA PHE A 53 -24.12 48.00 -22.05
C PHE A 53 -22.93 48.94 -21.89
N LYS A 54 -21.82 48.72 -22.61
CA LYS A 54 -20.56 49.50 -22.50
C LYS A 54 -20.77 50.97 -22.68
N ALA A 55 -21.57 51.38 -23.65
CA ALA A 55 -21.82 52.81 -23.96
C ALA A 55 -22.56 53.52 -22.82
N GLU A 56 -23.56 52.87 -22.23
CA GLU A 56 -24.32 53.40 -21.10
C GLU A 56 -23.46 53.49 -19.82
N ILE A 57 -22.65 52.47 -19.56
CA ILE A 57 -21.72 52.45 -18.41
C ILE A 57 -20.66 53.53 -18.54
N LEU A 58 -20.07 53.71 -19.73
CA LEU A 58 -19.08 54.75 -19.99
C LEU A 58 -19.71 56.13 -19.85
N GLY A 59 -20.92 56.35 -20.37
CA GLY A 59 -21.67 57.62 -20.22
C GLY A 59 -21.88 57.98 -18.75
N ALA A 60 -22.44 57.04 -17.97
CA ALA A 60 -22.68 57.25 -16.53
C ALA A 60 -21.40 57.50 -15.70
N MET A 61 -20.26 56.93 -16.12
CA MET A 61 -18.96 57.15 -15.45
C MET A 61 -18.28 58.45 -15.86
N THR A 62 -18.60 59.01 -17.03
CA THR A 62 -18.03 60.28 -17.54
C THR A 62 -18.81 61.48 -17.13
N ASP A 63 -20.08 61.35 -16.79
CA ASP A 63 -20.95 62.46 -16.35
C ASP A 63 -20.47 63.20 -15.06
N SER A 64 -19.59 62.52 -14.29
CA SER A 64 -19.00 63.02 -13.04
C SER A 64 -17.58 63.59 -13.20
N VAL A 65 -17.07 63.73 -14.42
CA VAL A 65 -15.68 64.11 -14.71
C VAL A 65 -15.61 65.67 -15.04
N ILE A 66 -14.40 66.19 -14.80
CA ILE A 66 -14.12 67.64 -15.07
C ILE A 66 -14.42 67.99 -16.53
N PRO A 67 -15.21 69.02 -16.81
CA PRO A 67 -15.55 69.45 -18.19
C PRO A 67 -14.31 69.71 -19.06
N GLY A 68 -14.29 69.09 -20.25
CA GLY A 68 -13.17 69.16 -21.21
C GLY A 68 -12.22 67.92 -21.20
N LEU A 69 -12.30 66.98 -20.22
CA LEU A 69 -11.50 65.77 -20.14
C LEU A 69 -12.31 64.48 -20.45
N GLU A 70 -13.59 64.60 -20.76
CA GLU A 70 -14.55 63.49 -20.96
C GLU A 70 -14.07 62.51 -22.04
N ASN A 71 -13.62 63.05 -23.19
CA ASN A 71 -13.13 62.19 -24.28
C ASN A 71 -11.84 61.42 -23.95
N LEU A 72 -10.95 61.98 -23.12
CA LEU A 72 -9.72 61.35 -22.67
C LEU A 72 -10.03 60.20 -21.69
N TYR A 73 -10.95 60.47 -20.73
CA TYR A 73 -11.39 59.45 -19.78
C TYR A 73 -12.17 58.32 -20.47
N ALA A 74 -13.05 58.61 -21.40
CA ALA A 74 -13.79 57.63 -22.19
C ALA A 74 -12.82 56.74 -23.00
N GLY A 75 -11.77 57.34 -23.59
CA GLY A 75 -10.73 56.60 -24.31
C GLY A 75 -9.92 55.70 -23.41
N LEU A 76 -9.47 56.20 -22.24
CA LEU A 76 -8.72 55.40 -21.25
C LEU A 76 -9.56 54.26 -20.68
N LEU A 77 -10.81 54.52 -20.28
CA LEU A 77 -11.73 53.49 -19.80
C LEU A 77 -12.08 52.47 -20.89
N GLY A 78 -12.22 52.96 -22.14
CA GLY A 78 -12.47 52.12 -23.31
C GLY A 78 -11.36 51.10 -23.60
N LEU A 79 -10.11 51.42 -23.26
CA LEU A 79 -8.95 50.52 -23.35
C LEU A 79 -8.77 49.68 -22.09
N ALA A 80 -9.04 50.25 -20.91
CA ALA A 80 -8.86 49.54 -19.63
C ALA A 80 -9.87 48.41 -19.45
N LEU A 81 -11.13 48.59 -19.82
CA LEU A 81 -12.19 47.57 -19.64
C LEU A 81 -11.90 46.25 -20.33
N PRO A 82 -11.55 46.15 -21.62
CA PRO A 82 -11.21 44.85 -22.25
C PRO A 82 -9.94 44.24 -21.66
N PHE A 83 -8.95 45.06 -21.27
CA PHE A 83 -7.74 44.53 -20.61
C PHE A 83 -8.09 43.91 -19.26
N LEU A 84 -8.88 44.57 -18.42
CA LEU A 84 -9.34 44.05 -17.14
C LEU A 84 -10.20 42.79 -17.30
N ALA A 85 -11.04 42.77 -18.34
CA ALA A 85 -11.85 41.58 -18.66
C ALA A 85 -10.99 40.38 -19.03
N LEU A 86 -9.98 40.54 -19.87
CA LEU A 86 -9.04 39.48 -20.24
C LEU A 86 -8.18 39.04 -19.05
N LEU A 87 -7.70 39.97 -18.24
CA LEU A 87 -6.96 39.67 -17.01
C LEU A 87 -7.83 38.88 -16.01
N GLY A 88 -9.10 39.31 -15.85
CA GLY A 88 -10.06 38.60 -15.00
C GLY A 88 -10.35 37.21 -15.49
N LEU A 89 -10.51 37.00 -16.80
CA LEU A 89 -10.65 35.66 -17.40
C LEU A 89 -9.42 34.78 -17.13
N PHE A 90 -8.24 35.32 -17.34
CA PHE A 90 -6.99 34.61 -17.05
C PHE A 90 -6.89 34.19 -15.58
N LEU A 91 -7.14 35.12 -14.65
CA LEU A 91 -7.13 34.83 -13.22
C LEU A 91 -8.19 33.81 -12.81
N LEU A 92 -9.39 33.88 -13.39
CA LEU A 92 -10.46 32.91 -13.16
C LEU A 92 -10.04 31.52 -13.61
N ILE A 93 -9.45 31.35 -14.79
CA ILE A 93 -8.96 30.07 -15.29
C ILE A 93 -7.86 29.52 -14.35
N VAL A 94 -6.92 30.35 -13.91
CA VAL A 94 -5.88 29.97 -12.95
C VAL A 94 -6.49 29.53 -11.61
N LEU A 95 -7.51 30.22 -11.13
CA LEU A 95 -8.23 29.88 -9.90
C LEU A 95 -8.94 28.54 -10.03
N LEU A 96 -9.63 28.28 -11.14
CA LEU A 96 -10.29 27.00 -11.43
C LEU A 96 -9.30 25.83 -11.54
N GLY A 97 -8.05 26.11 -11.92
CA GLY A 97 -6.96 25.12 -11.93
C GLY A 97 -6.27 24.92 -10.59
N THR A 98 -6.65 25.68 -9.55
CA THR A 98 -6.01 25.62 -8.23
C THR A 98 -6.90 24.84 -7.25
N PRO A 99 -6.41 23.76 -6.60
CA PRO A 99 -7.14 23.09 -5.52
C PRO A 99 -7.34 24.06 -4.34
N LEU A 100 -8.54 24.09 -3.75
CA LEU A 100 -8.90 25.00 -2.65
C LEU A 100 -7.94 24.93 -1.45
N CYS A 101 -7.37 23.75 -1.16
CA CYS A 101 -6.41 23.56 -0.09
C CYS A 101 -4.94 23.72 -0.51
N GLY A 102 -4.65 23.94 -1.81
CA GLY A 102 -3.29 23.89 -2.36
C GLY A 102 -2.29 24.79 -1.65
N GLY A 103 -2.67 26.05 -1.40
CA GLY A 103 -1.80 27.01 -0.71
C GLY A 103 -1.54 26.67 0.76
N ARG A 104 -2.52 26.07 1.46
CA ARG A 104 -2.37 25.62 2.84
C ARG A 104 -1.42 24.41 2.91
N VAL A 105 -1.63 23.44 2.03
CA VAL A 105 -0.80 22.22 1.96
C VAL A 105 0.66 22.58 1.68
N SER A 106 0.94 23.40 0.66
CA SER A 106 2.33 23.81 0.33
C SER A 106 3.01 24.56 1.48
N ARG A 107 2.26 25.39 2.24
CA ARG A 107 2.80 26.04 3.44
C ARG A 107 3.14 25.05 4.55
N CYS A 108 2.30 24.05 4.78
CA CYS A 108 2.58 22.97 5.75
C CYS A 108 3.82 22.20 5.34
N LEU A 109 3.94 21.78 4.07
CA LEU A 109 5.11 21.07 3.55
C LEU A 109 6.41 21.87 3.69
N ARG A 110 6.34 23.19 3.46
CA ARG A 110 7.49 24.09 3.67
C ARG A 110 7.92 24.13 5.13
N ARG A 111 6.96 24.19 6.07
CA ARG A 111 7.26 24.23 7.53
C ARG A 111 7.95 22.96 8.03
N VAL A 112 7.60 21.80 7.49
CA VAL A 112 8.26 20.54 7.84
C VAL A 112 9.57 20.30 7.09
N GLY A 113 10.02 21.29 6.30
CA GLY A 113 11.29 21.23 5.59
C GLY A 113 11.28 20.35 4.34
N LEU A 114 10.11 20.01 3.80
CA LEU A 114 10.01 19.35 2.51
C LEU A 114 10.14 20.42 1.39
N VAL A 115 11.38 20.77 1.11
CA VAL A 115 11.74 21.80 0.12
C VAL A 115 12.93 21.33 -0.72
N ASN A 116 13.03 21.88 -1.93
CA ASN A 116 14.21 21.71 -2.78
C ASN A 116 15.36 22.63 -2.34
N HIS A 117 16.47 22.63 -3.09
CA HIS A 117 17.64 23.45 -2.79
C HIS A 117 17.39 24.97 -2.88
N ALA A 118 16.35 25.38 -3.61
CA ALA A 118 15.92 26.79 -3.72
C ALA A 118 14.93 27.20 -2.61
N GLY A 119 14.55 26.27 -1.70
CA GLY A 119 13.59 26.54 -0.64
C GLY A 119 12.11 26.45 -1.09
N GLU A 120 11.84 25.83 -2.23
CA GLU A 120 10.51 25.68 -2.78
C GLU A 120 9.86 24.38 -2.31
N ALA A 121 8.61 24.50 -1.84
CA ALA A 121 7.79 23.36 -1.46
C ALA A 121 7.08 22.75 -2.69
N PRO A 122 6.71 21.46 -2.64
CA PRO A 122 5.87 20.84 -3.65
C PRO A 122 4.54 21.57 -3.85
N MET A 123 4.06 21.58 -5.09
CA MET A 123 2.77 22.17 -5.42
C MET A 123 1.70 21.09 -5.56
N LEU A 124 0.61 21.23 -4.80
CA LEU A 124 -0.56 20.37 -4.96
C LEU A 124 -1.26 20.69 -6.29
N ILE A 125 -1.40 19.66 -7.14
CA ILE A 125 -2.02 19.76 -8.46
C ILE A 125 -3.49 19.36 -8.41
N ARG A 126 -3.75 18.21 -7.82
CA ARG A 126 -5.07 17.60 -7.76
C ARG A 126 -5.25 16.82 -6.48
N GLN A 127 -6.49 16.82 -6.00
CA GLN A 127 -6.93 15.98 -4.90
C GLN A 127 -8.17 15.21 -5.37
N THR A 128 -8.09 13.87 -5.36
CA THR A 128 -9.15 12.99 -5.85
C THR A 128 -9.48 11.95 -4.79
N LYS A 129 -10.74 11.83 -4.44
CA LYS A 129 -11.21 10.74 -3.58
C LYS A 129 -11.39 9.48 -4.42
N GLN A 130 -10.78 8.39 -4.00
CA GLN A 130 -10.90 7.11 -4.69
C GLN A 130 -12.32 6.54 -4.49
N LYS A 131 -12.94 6.05 -5.57
CA LYS A 131 -14.30 5.45 -5.50
C LYS A 131 -14.28 4.26 -4.54
N ASN A 132 -15.31 4.17 -3.69
CA ASN A 132 -15.50 3.10 -2.70
C ASN A 132 -14.34 2.92 -1.70
N SER A 133 -13.52 3.94 -1.48
CA SER A 133 -12.39 3.93 -0.55
C SER A 133 -12.41 5.17 0.35
N ARG A 134 -11.83 5.02 1.54
CA ARG A 134 -11.58 6.16 2.46
C ARG A 134 -10.36 6.98 2.04
N VAL A 135 -9.65 6.54 1.00
CA VAL A 135 -8.40 7.12 0.54
C VAL A 135 -8.62 8.32 -0.35
N THR A 136 -7.88 9.36 -0.09
CA THR A 136 -7.74 10.55 -0.92
C THR A 136 -6.34 10.56 -1.53
N VAL A 137 -6.26 10.61 -2.85
CA VAL A 137 -5.00 10.73 -3.58
C VAL A 137 -4.72 12.20 -3.82
N MET A 138 -3.59 12.66 -3.30
CA MET A 138 -3.06 14.02 -3.51
C MET A 138 -1.89 13.94 -4.47
N GLU A 139 -2.02 14.55 -5.64
CA GLU A 139 -0.98 14.60 -6.67
C GLU A 139 -0.21 15.90 -6.56
N PHE A 140 1.11 15.81 -6.51
CA PHE A 140 2.01 16.94 -6.39
C PHE A 140 2.97 17.07 -7.58
N GLU A 141 3.28 18.29 -7.95
CA GLU A 141 4.53 18.61 -8.67
C GLU A 141 5.64 18.68 -7.63
N ALA A 142 6.62 17.77 -7.75
CA ALA A 142 7.63 17.56 -6.73
C ALA A 142 8.74 18.62 -6.69
N ASN A 143 8.82 19.50 -7.70
CA ASN A 143 9.83 20.56 -7.81
C ASN A 143 11.29 20.07 -7.62
N GLY A 144 11.60 18.89 -8.15
CA GLY A 144 12.94 18.30 -8.05
C GLY A 144 13.25 17.62 -6.71
N ILE A 145 12.27 17.43 -5.84
CA ILE A 145 12.44 16.69 -4.58
C ILE A 145 12.29 15.19 -4.86
N PRO A 146 13.33 14.35 -4.62
CA PRO A 146 13.26 12.91 -4.86
C PRO A 146 12.30 12.22 -3.89
N LYS A 147 11.71 11.10 -4.32
CA LYS A 147 10.74 10.31 -3.54
C LYS A 147 11.27 9.90 -2.16
N SER A 148 12.55 9.54 -2.05
CA SER A 148 13.18 9.18 -0.78
C SER A 148 13.01 10.28 0.29
N LYS A 149 13.18 11.56 -0.10
CA LYS A 149 13.00 12.68 0.82
C LYS A 149 11.56 12.85 1.31
N TRP A 150 10.57 12.40 0.52
CA TRP A 150 9.17 12.36 0.96
C TRP A 150 8.96 11.23 1.98
N GLU A 151 9.59 10.09 1.78
CA GLU A 151 9.53 8.96 2.71
C GLU A 151 10.19 9.32 4.05
N ASP A 152 11.37 9.96 4.03
CA ASP A 152 12.07 10.44 5.23
C ASP A 152 11.23 11.43 6.04
N LYS A 153 10.40 12.25 5.37
CA LYS A 153 9.56 13.28 5.99
C LYS A 153 8.11 12.85 6.23
N ARG A 154 7.82 11.56 6.12
CA ARG A 154 6.47 11.02 6.22
C ARG A 154 5.75 11.40 7.52
N LEU A 155 6.36 11.15 8.68
CA LEU A 155 5.76 11.45 9.99
C LEU A 155 5.54 12.96 10.20
N ASP A 156 6.50 13.78 9.78
CA ASP A 156 6.38 15.24 9.85
C ASP A 156 5.19 15.73 9.00
N MET A 157 5.00 15.16 7.79
CA MET A 157 3.89 15.48 6.91
C MET A 157 2.54 15.03 7.48
N GLU A 158 2.46 13.82 8.05
CA GLU A 158 1.25 13.28 8.67
C GLU A 158 0.76 14.19 9.80
N THR A 159 1.69 14.62 10.65
CA THR A 159 1.41 15.55 11.75
C THR A 159 0.96 16.92 11.24
N ALA A 160 1.71 17.52 10.28
CA ALA A 160 1.43 18.86 9.79
C ALA A 160 0.13 18.96 8.99
N LEU A 161 -0.25 17.90 8.27
CA LEU A 161 -1.45 17.84 7.45
C LEU A 161 -2.65 17.22 8.18
N ASN A 162 -2.44 16.66 9.37
CA ASN A 162 -3.43 15.93 10.18
C ASN A 162 -4.11 14.81 9.36
N LEU A 163 -3.29 13.95 8.76
CA LEU A 163 -3.72 12.81 7.95
C LEU A 163 -2.71 11.66 8.10
N ALA A 164 -3.12 10.45 7.77
CA ALA A 164 -2.22 9.30 7.67
C ALA A 164 -1.85 9.07 6.19
N ILE A 165 -0.56 8.90 5.90
CA ILE A 165 -0.06 8.58 4.57
C ILE A 165 0.00 7.07 4.44
N VAL A 166 -0.83 6.51 3.58
CA VAL A 166 -0.90 5.07 3.31
C VAL A 166 0.29 4.63 2.46
N LYS A 167 0.51 5.35 1.34
CA LYS A 167 1.54 5.04 0.36
C LYS A 167 2.01 6.31 -0.34
N ILE A 168 3.29 6.33 -0.69
CA ILE A 168 3.90 7.36 -1.53
C ILE A 168 4.33 6.70 -2.83
N THR A 169 3.77 7.14 -3.96
CA THR A 169 4.10 6.59 -5.28
C THR A 169 4.54 7.67 -6.24
N GLU A 170 5.30 7.31 -7.25
CA GLU A 170 5.56 8.19 -8.38
C GLU A 170 4.31 8.27 -9.25
N GLY A 171 4.09 9.43 -9.88
CA GLY A 171 3.00 9.64 -10.83
C GLY A 171 3.38 9.22 -12.26
N GLU A 172 2.69 9.79 -13.25
CA GLU A 172 2.93 9.51 -14.68
C GLU A 172 4.37 9.83 -15.13
N ASN A 173 5.08 10.66 -14.40
CA ASN A 173 6.48 10.98 -14.62
C ASN A 173 7.19 11.25 -13.29
N ARG A 174 8.54 11.27 -13.29
CA ARG A 174 9.37 11.48 -12.10
C ARG A 174 9.20 12.84 -11.41
N ARG A 175 8.54 13.81 -12.05
CA ARG A 175 8.22 15.11 -11.46
C ARG A 175 6.94 15.05 -10.62
N ARG A 176 6.18 13.96 -10.70
CA ARG A 176 4.91 13.76 -10.02
C ARG A 176 5.06 12.80 -8.86
N VAL A 177 4.56 13.21 -7.70
CA VAL A 177 4.46 12.35 -6.52
C VAL A 177 3.00 12.29 -6.09
N LEU A 178 2.54 11.08 -5.82
CA LEU A 178 1.18 10.79 -5.35
C LEU A 178 1.24 10.39 -3.89
N LEU A 179 0.58 11.13 -3.02
CA LEU A 179 0.32 10.75 -1.64
C LEU A 179 -1.07 10.13 -1.55
N HIS A 180 -1.12 8.85 -1.21
CA HIS A 180 -2.36 8.18 -0.83
C HIS A 180 -2.58 8.42 0.66
N THR A 181 -3.63 9.15 1.01
CA THR A 181 -3.84 9.66 2.37
C THR A 181 -5.22 9.31 2.89
N VAL A 182 -5.33 9.18 4.22
CA VAL A 182 -6.60 9.01 4.94
C VAL A 182 -6.64 10.05 6.06
N GLN A 183 -7.83 10.50 6.43
CA GLN A 183 -7.97 11.38 7.59
C GLN A 183 -7.49 10.68 8.86
N ALA A 184 -6.75 11.37 9.73
CA ALA A 184 -6.18 10.78 10.95
C ALA A 184 -7.22 10.06 11.84
N LYS A 185 -8.47 10.56 11.89
CA LYS A 185 -9.58 9.91 12.60
C LYS A 185 -10.02 8.54 12.02
N ASN A 186 -9.59 8.22 10.81
CA ASN A 186 -9.87 6.95 10.13
C ASN A 186 -8.63 6.03 10.15
N ALA A 187 -7.74 6.19 11.12
CA ALA A 187 -6.61 5.30 11.36
C ALA A 187 -7.08 3.85 11.49
N LEU A 188 -6.14 2.91 11.27
CA LEU A 188 -6.45 1.50 11.47
C LEU A 188 -6.88 1.25 12.92
N PRO A 189 -7.93 0.42 13.16
CA PRO A 189 -8.37 0.08 14.51
C PRO A 189 -7.24 -0.64 15.28
N GLU A 190 -7.27 -0.59 16.60
CA GLU A 190 -6.33 -1.34 17.43
C GLU A 190 -6.65 -2.82 17.44
N THR A 191 -7.94 -3.17 17.36
CA THR A 191 -8.40 -4.55 17.31
C THR A 191 -9.45 -4.70 16.21
N LEU A 192 -9.34 -5.78 15.45
CA LEU A 192 -10.24 -6.11 14.36
C LEU A 192 -10.66 -7.58 14.51
N TYR A 193 -11.96 -7.83 14.63
CA TYR A 193 -12.46 -9.19 14.84
C TYR A 193 -12.88 -9.85 13.54
N TRP A 194 -12.47 -11.11 13.37
CA TRP A 194 -12.89 -11.98 12.28
C TRP A 194 -14.38 -12.27 12.32
N GLN A 195 -15.02 -12.21 11.16
CA GLN A 195 -16.40 -12.61 10.97
C GLN A 195 -16.50 -13.70 9.90
N LYS A 196 -17.52 -14.56 9.98
CA LYS A 196 -17.72 -15.65 9.02
C LYS A 196 -17.79 -15.17 7.55
N ASN A 197 -18.32 -13.99 7.33
CA ASN A 197 -18.41 -13.36 6.00
C ASN A 197 -17.07 -12.92 5.43
N ASP A 198 -15.99 -12.88 6.25
CA ASP A 198 -14.64 -12.56 5.78
C ASP A 198 -14.00 -13.73 5.02
N LEU A 199 -14.54 -14.95 5.15
CA LEU A 199 -14.06 -16.09 4.39
C LEU A 199 -14.42 -15.95 2.91
N ARG A 200 -13.42 -15.72 2.07
CA ARG A 200 -13.59 -15.60 0.61
C ARG A 200 -13.99 -16.94 0.00
N GLN A 201 -15.06 -16.96 -0.80
CA GLN A 201 -15.53 -18.14 -1.50
C GLN A 201 -14.84 -18.29 -2.88
N GLY A 202 -14.74 -19.51 -3.38
CA GLY A 202 -14.37 -19.85 -4.76
C GLY A 202 -12.87 -19.93 -5.05
N SER A 203 -12.06 -18.95 -4.74
CA SER A 203 -10.60 -18.96 -4.95
C SER A 203 -9.84 -19.33 -3.66
N PHE A 204 -8.57 -19.77 -3.80
CA PHE A 204 -7.73 -20.00 -2.62
C PHE A 204 -7.09 -18.71 -2.13
N GLU A 205 -7.92 -17.69 -1.98
CA GLU A 205 -7.59 -16.38 -1.42
C GLU A 205 -7.82 -16.38 0.08
N LEU A 206 -6.79 -16.01 0.84
CA LEU A 206 -6.82 -15.91 2.29
C LEU A 206 -6.81 -14.45 2.70
N VAL A 207 -7.63 -14.12 3.68
CA VAL A 207 -7.75 -12.76 4.22
C VAL A 207 -6.89 -12.64 5.47
N LEU A 208 -6.06 -11.58 5.54
CA LEU A 208 -5.16 -11.33 6.66
C LEU A 208 -5.75 -10.32 7.66
N GLY A 209 -6.41 -9.29 7.15
CA GLY A 209 -6.90 -8.18 7.95
C GLY A 209 -7.38 -7.02 7.09
N GLU A 210 -7.39 -5.82 7.65
CA GLU A 210 -7.73 -4.59 6.94
C GLU A 210 -6.56 -3.61 6.93
N SER A 211 -6.25 -3.11 5.74
CA SER A 211 -5.39 -1.96 5.51
C SER A 211 -6.23 -0.69 5.33
N LEU A 212 -5.58 0.46 5.27
CA LEU A 212 -6.27 1.71 4.95
C LEU A 212 -6.81 1.74 3.49
N LEU A 213 -6.34 0.84 2.64
CA LEU A 213 -6.82 0.68 1.26
C LEU A 213 -7.99 -0.31 1.13
N GLY A 214 -8.26 -1.08 2.17
CA GLY A 214 -9.27 -2.13 2.21
C GLY A 214 -8.72 -3.42 2.77
N GLN A 215 -9.39 -4.51 2.49
CA GLN A 215 -9.05 -5.83 3.00
C GLN A 215 -7.72 -6.32 2.38
N GLU A 216 -6.80 -6.76 3.23
CA GLU A 216 -5.51 -7.32 2.82
C GLU A 216 -5.65 -8.83 2.63
N THR A 217 -5.24 -9.33 1.46
CA THR A 217 -5.44 -10.72 1.07
C THR A 217 -4.22 -11.31 0.38
N VAL A 218 -4.09 -12.63 0.42
CA VAL A 218 -3.09 -13.39 -0.35
C VAL A 218 -3.73 -14.57 -1.06
N ASN A 219 -3.44 -14.76 -2.33
CA ASN A 219 -3.91 -15.92 -3.10
C ASN A 219 -2.79 -16.96 -3.24
N LEU A 220 -2.92 -18.10 -2.57
CA LEU A 220 -1.91 -19.16 -2.57
C LEU A 220 -1.73 -19.85 -3.94
N ALA A 221 -2.70 -19.76 -4.84
CA ALA A 221 -2.53 -20.25 -6.19
C ALA A 221 -1.50 -19.43 -6.99
N ARG A 222 -1.39 -18.12 -6.66
CA ARG A 222 -0.48 -17.18 -7.31
C ARG A 222 0.82 -17.01 -6.54
N ILE A 223 0.73 -16.88 -5.22
CA ILE A 223 1.86 -16.65 -4.30
C ILE A 223 1.92 -17.84 -3.33
N PRO A 224 2.77 -18.84 -3.60
CA PRO A 224 2.63 -20.15 -2.99
C PRO A 224 3.09 -20.24 -1.53
N HIS A 225 4.00 -19.38 -1.09
CA HIS A 225 4.65 -19.51 0.21
C HIS A 225 4.61 -18.20 0.98
N ILE A 226 4.39 -18.32 2.29
CA ILE A 226 4.25 -17.19 3.22
C ILE A 226 5.35 -17.27 4.27
N LEU A 227 6.06 -16.16 4.46
CA LEU A 227 7.01 -15.96 5.56
C LEU A 227 6.45 -14.91 6.53
N LEU A 228 6.29 -15.31 7.80
CA LEU A 228 5.80 -14.44 8.85
C LEU A 228 6.91 -14.13 9.84
N GLY A 229 7.14 -12.87 10.16
CA GLY A 229 8.05 -12.42 11.19
C GLY A 229 7.36 -11.57 12.25
N GLY A 230 7.97 -11.47 13.41
CA GLY A 230 7.51 -10.58 14.46
C GLY A 230 7.98 -11.00 15.84
N SER A 231 8.31 -10.03 16.68
CA SER A 231 8.70 -10.26 18.08
C SER A 231 7.56 -10.87 18.88
N THR A 232 7.89 -11.45 20.02
CA THR A 232 6.90 -12.01 20.97
C THR A 232 5.80 -10.97 21.28
N GLY A 233 4.54 -11.41 21.23
CA GLY A 233 3.39 -10.54 21.45
C GLY A 233 3.03 -9.62 20.28
N SER A 234 3.64 -9.78 19.10
CA SER A 234 3.26 -9.03 17.89
C SER A 234 1.92 -9.48 17.28
N GLY A 235 1.43 -10.68 17.62
CA GLY A 235 0.25 -11.30 17.02
C GLY A 235 0.56 -12.30 15.89
N LYS A 236 1.86 -12.63 15.65
CA LYS A 236 2.34 -13.52 14.59
C LYS A 236 1.61 -14.87 14.57
N SER A 237 1.57 -15.58 15.73
CA SER A 237 0.90 -16.88 15.84
C SER A 237 -0.61 -16.78 15.63
N VAL A 238 -1.25 -15.69 16.04
CA VAL A 238 -2.67 -15.43 15.77
C VAL A 238 -2.93 -15.29 14.26
N LEU A 239 -2.08 -14.54 13.56
CA LEU A 239 -2.18 -14.40 12.11
C LEU A 239 -1.93 -15.72 11.40
N LEU A 240 -0.92 -16.50 11.80
CA LEU A 240 -0.67 -17.84 11.25
C LEU A 240 -1.89 -18.74 11.42
N LYS A 241 -2.45 -18.81 12.61
CA LYS A 241 -3.65 -19.60 12.91
C LYS A 241 -4.86 -19.16 12.07
N LEU A 242 -5.06 -17.86 11.89
CA LEU A 242 -6.12 -17.31 11.03
C LEU A 242 -5.98 -17.83 9.59
N LEU A 243 -4.77 -17.85 9.05
CA LEU A 243 -4.51 -18.35 7.69
C LEU A 243 -4.73 -19.88 7.61
N LEU A 244 -4.26 -20.65 8.60
CA LEU A 244 -4.42 -22.08 8.64
C LEU A 244 -5.89 -22.52 8.79
N MET A 245 -6.65 -21.81 9.61
CA MET A 245 -8.11 -22.02 9.73
C MET A 245 -8.80 -21.85 8.38
N GLN A 246 -8.48 -20.79 7.65
CA GLN A 246 -9.04 -20.56 6.32
C GLN A 246 -8.62 -21.65 5.33
N CYS A 247 -7.37 -22.12 5.37
CA CYS A 247 -6.90 -23.25 4.55
C CYS A 247 -7.69 -24.52 4.82
N ALA A 248 -7.86 -24.87 6.10
CA ALA A 248 -8.62 -26.04 6.51
C ALA A 248 -10.09 -25.97 6.06
N LYS A 249 -10.74 -24.82 6.25
CA LYS A 249 -12.14 -24.58 5.79
C LYS A 249 -12.28 -24.61 4.27
N LYS A 250 -11.23 -24.32 3.53
CA LYS A 250 -11.19 -24.43 2.06
C LYS A 250 -10.80 -25.84 1.57
N GLY A 251 -10.73 -26.83 2.47
CA GLY A 251 -10.46 -28.23 2.13
C GLY A 251 -8.99 -28.55 1.88
N ALA A 252 -8.06 -27.72 2.31
CA ALA A 252 -6.65 -28.06 2.24
C ALA A 252 -6.28 -29.10 3.30
N THR A 253 -5.33 -29.98 2.97
CA THR A 253 -4.65 -30.82 3.97
C THR A 253 -3.58 -30.00 4.65
N VAL A 254 -3.76 -29.72 5.95
CA VAL A 254 -2.86 -28.85 6.71
C VAL A 254 -2.02 -29.68 7.69
N TYR A 255 -0.69 -29.51 7.62
CA TYR A 255 0.30 -30.06 8.54
C TYR A 255 0.89 -28.90 9.36
N ILE A 256 0.93 -29.04 10.68
CA ILE A 256 1.44 -28.00 11.60
C ILE A 256 2.54 -28.61 12.45
N ALA A 257 3.77 -28.09 12.32
CA ALA A 257 4.88 -28.42 13.20
C ALA A 257 4.90 -27.45 14.40
N ASP A 258 4.67 -28.01 15.61
CA ASP A 258 4.68 -27.25 16.87
C ASP A 258 5.49 -28.03 17.93
N PHE A 259 6.75 -27.67 18.07
CA PHE A 259 7.67 -28.30 19.02
C PHE A 259 7.67 -27.66 20.42
N LYS A 260 6.76 -26.72 20.67
CA LYS A 260 6.48 -26.19 22.02
C LYS A 260 5.52 -27.09 22.82
N GLY A 261 5.40 -28.35 22.41
CA GLY A 261 4.55 -29.34 23.08
C GLY A 261 3.06 -29.23 22.75
N GLY A 262 2.70 -28.63 21.62
CA GLY A 262 1.31 -28.50 21.19
C GLY A 262 0.51 -27.43 21.95
N VAL A 263 1.19 -26.57 22.72
CA VAL A 263 0.51 -25.55 23.56
C VAL A 263 -0.09 -24.44 22.70
N ASP A 264 0.57 -24.10 21.61
CA ASP A 264 0.09 -23.04 20.71
C ASP A 264 -1.14 -23.49 19.89
N PHE A 265 -1.34 -24.79 19.68
CA PHE A 265 -2.47 -25.37 18.93
C PHE A 265 -3.34 -26.29 19.79
N PRO A 266 -4.43 -25.78 20.40
CA PRO A 266 -5.34 -26.57 21.22
C PRO A 266 -5.91 -27.81 20.52
N PRO A 267 -6.42 -28.83 21.24
CA PRO A 267 -6.91 -30.09 20.66
C PRO A 267 -7.97 -29.95 19.56
N VAL A 268 -8.69 -28.83 19.50
CA VAL A 268 -9.65 -28.55 18.42
C VAL A 268 -8.98 -28.55 17.04
N TRP A 269 -7.71 -28.17 16.95
CA TRP A 269 -6.95 -28.18 15.70
C TRP A 269 -6.72 -29.58 15.14
N SER A 270 -6.56 -30.60 15.99
CA SER A 270 -6.36 -31.98 15.55
C SER A 270 -7.52 -32.55 14.73
N ARG A 271 -8.71 -31.91 14.80
CA ARG A 271 -9.87 -32.31 13.98
C ARG A 271 -9.75 -31.85 12.52
N TYR A 272 -8.99 -30.82 12.27
CA TYR A 272 -8.90 -30.15 10.96
C TYR A 272 -7.49 -30.19 10.37
N CYS A 273 -6.47 -30.40 11.21
CA CYS A 273 -5.07 -30.34 10.84
C CYS A 273 -4.30 -31.53 11.42
N LYS A 274 -3.20 -31.89 10.80
CA LYS A 274 -2.27 -32.92 11.32
C LYS A 274 -1.18 -32.19 12.12
N LEU A 275 -1.19 -32.36 13.44
CA LEU A 275 -0.19 -31.78 14.34
C LEU A 275 1.04 -32.68 14.40
N ILE A 276 2.23 -32.11 14.31
CA ILE A 276 3.55 -32.73 14.40
C ILE A 276 4.23 -32.11 15.62
N ILE A 277 4.27 -32.85 16.70
CA ILE A 277 4.84 -32.41 18.00
C ILE A 277 6.16 -33.11 18.33
N GLU A 278 6.52 -34.13 17.56
CA GLU A 278 7.73 -34.90 17.73
C GLU A 278 8.66 -34.76 16.52
N GLU A 279 9.95 -34.58 16.78
CA GLU A 279 10.96 -34.41 15.72
C GLU A 279 11.04 -35.62 14.78
N THR A 280 10.82 -36.82 15.29
CA THR A 280 10.84 -38.08 14.51
C THR A 280 9.76 -38.07 13.42
N ALA A 281 8.57 -37.60 13.75
CA ALA A 281 7.44 -37.51 12.83
C ALA A 281 7.60 -36.40 11.77
N LEU A 282 8.49 -35.42 12.00
CA LEU A 282 8.70 -34.32 11.06
C LEU A 282 9.34 -34.78 9.74
N LEU A 283 10.39 -35.60 9.82
CA LEU A 283 11.08 -36.07 8.61
C LEU A 283 10.14 -36.93 7.76
N ASP A 284 9.42 -37.86 8.39
CA ASP A 284 8.46 -38.71 7.70
C ASP A 284 7.34 -37.91 7.04
N THR A 285 6.88 -36.86 7.71
CA THR A 285 5.87 -35.94 7.14
C THR A 285 6.41 -35.18 5.94
N LEU A 286 7.60 -34.60 6.04
CA LEU A 286 8.22 -33.86 4.94
C LEU A 286 8.54 -34.78 3.75
N ASP A 287 8.99 -36.03 4.00
CA ASP A 287 9.21 -37.05 2.97
C ASP A 287 7.87 -37.42 2.31
N GLY A 288 6.80 -37.58 3.08
CA GLY A 288 5.46 -37.84 2.57
C GLY A 288 4.96 -36.71 1.65
N ILE A 289 5.21 -35.43 2.00
CA ILE A 289 4.84 -34.30 1.19
C ILE A 289 5.68 -34.24 -0.11
N VAL A 290 6.97 -34.54 -0.04
CA VAL A 290 7.84 -34.58 -1.23
C VAL A 290 7.45 -35.74 -2.16
N ASN A 291 7.13 -36.93 -1.61
CA ASN A 291 6.63 -38.05 -2.38
C ASN A 291 5.30 -37.72 -3.07
N GLU A 292 4.39 -37.01 -2.41
CA GLU A 292 3.14 -36.55 -3.01
C GLU A 292 3.42 -35.52 -4.11
N LEU A 293 4.41 -34.65 -3.95
CA LEU A 293 4.86 -33.72 -5.01
C LEU A 293 5.29 -34.51 -6.26
N GLU A 294 6.12 -35.55 -6.09
CA GLU A 294 6.57 -36.39 -7.22
C GLU A 294 5.39 -37.14 -7.87
N ARG A 295 4.48 -37.68 -7.05
CA ARG A 295 3.25 -38.31 -7.56
C ARG A 295 2.43 -37.30 -8.43
N ARG A 296 2.21 -36.09 -7.94
CA ARG A 296 1.46 -35.05 -8.68
C ARG A 296 2.14 -34.65 -9.97
N LYS A 297 3.47 -34.59 -10.02
CA LYS A 297 4.22 -34.36 -11.28
C LYS A 297 3.90 -35.40 -12.35
N ALA A 298 3.86 -36.68 -11.98
CA ALA A 298 3.52 -37.77 -12.88
C ALA A 298 2.05 -37.69 -13.33
N VAL A 299 1.14 -37.44 -12.39
CA VAL A 299 -0.30 -37.32 -12.63
C VAL A 299 -0.60 -36.14 -13.58
N PHE A 300 -0.03 -34.96 -13.35
CA PHE A 300 -0.29 -33.77 -14.17
C PHE A 300 0.32 -33.92 -15.57
N ARG A 301 1.50 -34.54 -15.67
CA ARG A 301 2.10 -34.86 -16.99
C ARG A 301 1.21 -35.79 -17.79
N ASN A 302 0.66 -36.85 -17.18
CA ASN A 302 -0.22 -37.80 -17.87
C ASN A 302 -1.58 -37.18 -18.25
N ALA A 303 -2.03 -36.20 -17.46
CA ALA A 303 -3.26 -35.46 -17.71
C ALA A 303 -3.07 -34.24 -18.63
N ASP A 304 -1.84 -33.95 -19.05
CA ASP A 304 -1.49 -32.75 -19.83
C ASP A 304 -2.00 -31.47 -19.15
N CYS A 305 -1.73 -31.33 -17.83
CA CYS A 305 -2.12 -30.20 -17.02
C CYS A 305 -0.90 -29.45 -16.51
N ALA A 306 -0.94 -28.11 -16.52
CA ALA A 306 0.16 -27.28 -16.05
C ALA A 306 0.15 -27.06 -14.53
N ASN A 307 -1.00 -27.18 -13.86
CA ASN A 307 -1.15 -26.88 -12.46
C ASN A 307 -2.36 -27.58 -11.82
N LEU A 308 -2.43 -27.53 -10.47
CA LEU A 308 -3.50 -28.14 -9.69
C LEU A 308 -4.90 -27.63 -10.07
N ASP A 309 -5.05 -26.33 -10.28
CA ASP A 309 -6.37 -25.75 -10.56
C ASP A 309 -6.90 -26.24 -11.92
N GLU A 310 -6.02 -26.34 -12.92
CA GLU A 310 -6.35 -26.90 -14.23
C GLU A 310 -6.71 -28.39 -14.12
N TYR A 311 -5.91 -29.15 -13.36
CA TYR A 311 -6.18 -30.58 -13.14
C TYR A 311 -7.55 -30.80 -12.49
N ASN A 312 -7.85 -30.06 -11.42
CA ASN A 312 -9.11 -30.17 -10.72
C ASN A 312 -10.32 -29.71 -11.57
N GLN A 313 -10.14 -28.79 -12.52
CA GLN A 313 -11.19 -28.34 -13.45
C GLN A 313 -11.56 -29.40 -14.50
N ARG A 314 -10.66 -30.28 -14.85
CA ARG A 314 -10.90 -31.33 -15.87
C ARG A 314 -11.81 -32.47 -15.40
N GLY A 315 -12.24 -32.52 -14.13
CA GLY A 315 -13.29 -33.38 -13.63
C GLY A 315 -12.86 -34.81 -13.31
N GLY A 316 -11.61 -35.02 -12.92
CA GLY A 316 -11.10 -36.27 -12.36
C GLY A 316 -11.14 -36.31 -10.82
N GLU A 317 -10.18 -37.02 -10.24
CA GLU A 317 -9.92 -37.00 -8.80
C GLU A 317 -9.62 -35.56 -8.35
N GLN A 318 -10.36 -35.06 -7.36
CA GLN A 318 -10.12 -33.73 -6.80
C GLN A 318 -8.97 -33.80 -5.80
N LEU A 319 -7.83 -33.21 -6.16
CA LEU A 319 -6.67 -33.15 -5.28
C LEU A 319 -6.71 -31.90 -4.39
N PRO A 320 -6.64 -32.08 -3.05
CA PRO A 320 -6.61 -30.93 -2.14
C PRO A 320 -5.27 -30.21 -2.23
N ARG A 321 -5.26 -28.91 -1.89
CA ARG A 321 -4.00 -28.22 -1.59
C ARG A 321 -3.40 -28.79 -0.32
N ILE A 322 -2.07 -28.78 -0.23
CA ILE A 322 -1.32 -29.18 0.96
C ILE A 322 -0.62 -27.94 1.51
N VAL A 323 -0.76 -27.71 2.80
CA VAL A 323 -0.10 -26.62 3.51
C VAL A 323 0.74 -27.22 4.64
N PHE A 324 2.04 -26.98 4.63
CA PHE A 324 2.92 -27.22 5.75
C PHE A 324 3.22 -25.92 6.47
N ALA A 325 2.98 -25.86 7.76
CA ALA A 325 3.18 -24.69 8.60
C ALA A 325 4.09 -24.98 9.79
N CYS A 326 4.86 -23.97 10.19
CA CYS A 326 5.66 -23.97 11.41
C CYS A 326 5.61 -22.59 12.06
N ASP A 327 5.22 -22.48 13.35
CA ASP A 327 5.13 -21.21 14.08
C ASP A 327 6.50 -20.64 14.45
N GLU A 328 7.48 -21.52 14.70
CA GLU A 328 8.85 -21.09 14.97
C GLU A 328 9.85 -21.98 14.20
N VAL A 329 10.24 -21.49 13.03
CA VAL A 329 11.14 -22.26 12.15
C VAL A 329 12.53 -22.47 12.76
N ALA A 330 12.93 -21.63 13.72
CA ALA A 330 14.18 -21.79 14.43
C ALA A 330 14.23 -23.10 15.25
N GLU A 331 13.09 -23.59 15.74
CA GLU A 331 13.03 -24.84 16.50
C GLU A 331 13.37 -26.07 15.66
N ILE A 332 13.17 -25.99 14.35
CA ILE A 332 13.44 -27.11 13.43
C ILE A 332 14.72 -26.96 12.61
N LEU A 333 15.27 -25.73 12.48
CA LEU A 333 16.41 -25.45 11.61
C LEU A 333 17.65 -24.89 12.33
N ASP A 334 17.61 -24.66 13.66
CA ASP A 334 18.74 -24.17 14.42
C ASP A 334 19.79 -25.30 14.64
N LYS A 335 20.97 -25.12 14.06
CA LYS A 335 22.11 -26.07 14.16
C LYS A 335 23.03 -25.81 15.36
N THR A 336 22.72 -24.78 16.15
CA THR A 336 23.56 -24.33 17.26
C THR A 336 23.61 -25.40 18.35
N GLY A 337 24.82 -25.81 18.73
CA GLY A 337 25.01 -26.81 19.78
C GLY A 337 24.67 -28.27 19.39
N MET A 338 24.23 -28.52 18.14
CA MET A 338 23.91 -29.88 17.69
C MET A 338 25.16 -30.70 17.38
N ASP A 339 25.11 -31.99 17.67
CA ASP A 339 26.08 -32.99 17.24
C ASP A 339 26.01 -33.21 15.72
N LYS A 340 26.87 -34.11 15.21
CA LYS A 340 26.91 -34.44 13.78
C LYS A 340 25.59 -35.00 13.28
N ALA A 341 24.98 -35.93 14.02
CA ALA A 341 23.72 -36.56 13.66
C ALA A 341 22.56 -35.54 13.63
N GLY A 342 22.50 -34.63 14.62
CA GLY A 342 21.54 -33.53 14.66
C GLY A 342 21.68 -32.60 13.45
N LYS A 343 22.90 -32.22 13.09
CA LYS A 343 23.14 -31.38 11.90
C LYS A 343 22.75 -32.07 10.60
N GLU A 344 23.00 -33.37 10.45
CA GLU A 344 22.58 -34.16 9.29
C GLU A 344 21.06 -34.24 9.19
N ARG A 345 20.35 -34.41 10.31
CA ARG A 345 18.88 -34.39 10.38
C ARG A 345 18.31 -33.06 9.98
N ILE A 346 18.84 -31.95 10.51
CA ILE A 346 18.41 -30.59 10.13
C ILE A 346 18.67 -30.33 8.64
N ALA A 347 19.82 -30.76 8.11
CA ALA A 347 20.10 -30.65 6.68
C ALA A 347 19.09 -31.46 5.83
N ALA A 348 18.59 -32.58 6.34
CA ALA A 348 17.51 -33.33 5.69
C ALA A 348 16.21 -32.51 5.66
N TYR A 349 15.81 -31.87 6.75
CA TYR A 349 14.63 -30.96 6.79
C TYR A 349 14.78 -29.80 5.81
N GLU A 350 15.93 -29.12 5.83
CA GLU A 350 16.22 -28.01 4.90
C GLU A 350 16.08 -28.42 3.44
N ASN A 351 16.60 -29.58 3.07
CA ASN A 351 16.52 -30.11 1.70
C ASN A 351 15.06 -30.32 1.24
N ARG A 352 14.20 -30.90 2.11
CA ARG A 352 12.78 -31.14 1.80
C ARG A 352 12.03 -29.82 1.69
N LEU A 353 12.20 -28.94 2.67
CA LEU A 353 11.60 -27.59 2.62
C LEU A 353 12.06 -26.79 1.39
N ALA A 354 13.34 -26.84 1.05
CA ALA A 354 13.86 -26.18 -0.16
C ALA A 354 13.26 -26.78 -1.45
N THR A 355 13.04 -28.10 -1.48
CA THR A 355 12.39 -28.77 -2.62
C THR A 355 10.94 -28.32 -2.76
N ILE A 356 10.18 -28.30 -1.68
CA ILE A 356 8.80 -27.82 -1.65
C ILE A 356 8.74 -26.33 -2.07
N ALA A 357 9.63 -25.48 -1.52
CA ALA A 357 9.68 -24.06 -1.83
C ALA A 357 9.93 -23.77 -3.31
N ARG A 358 10.79 -24.56 -3.96
CA ARG A 358 11.10 -24.38 -5.39
C ARG A 358 10.03 -24.93 -6.33
N GLN A 359 9.34 -25.99 -5.95
CA GLN A 359 8.53 -26.77 -6.90
C GLN A 359 7.05 -26.86 -6.52
N GLY A 360 6.67 -26.58 -5.27
CA GLY A 360 5.33 -26.82 -4.73
C GLY A 360 4.21 -26.02 -5.43
N ARG A 361 4.52 -24.85 -5.99
CA ARG A 361 3.53 -23.92 -6.52
C ARG A 361 2.54 -24.55 -7.52
N ALA A 362 3.03 -25.14 -8.58
CA ALA A 362 2.20 -25.73 -9.63
C ALA A 362 1.37 -26.92 -9.11
N PHE A 363 1.88 -27.61 -8.10
CA PHE A 363 1.28 -28.82 -7.55
C PHE A 363 0.39 -28.57 -6.33
N GLY A 364 0.15 -27.29 -5.97
CA GLY A 364 -0.71 -26.89 -4.86
C GLY A 364 -0.14 -27.24 -3.48
N ILE A 365 1.19 -27.23 -3.33
CA ILE A 365 1.89 -27.50 -2.07
C ILE A 365 2.54 -26.22 -1.58
N HIS A 366 2.21 -25.82 -0.37
CA HIS A 366 2.50 -24.49 0.17
C HIS A 366 3.22 -24.55 1.50
N LEU A 367 4.13 -23.60 1.76
CA LEU A 367 4.79 -23.40 3.03
C LEU A 367 4.29 -22.11 3.69
N MET A 368 3.99 -22.19 5.00
CA MET A 368 3.75 -21.06 5.87
C MET A 368 4.73 -21.14 7.04
N LEU A 369 5.84 -20.41 6.94
CA LEU A 369 6.90 -20.44 7.92
C LEU A 369 6.88 -19.15 8.74
N ALA A 370 7.01 -19.27 10.05
CA ALA A 370 7.05 -18.14 10.93
C ALA A 370 8.28 -18.17 11.84
N THR A 371 8.78 -16.99 12.26
CA THR A 371 9.90 -16.87 13.17
C THR A 371 9.87 -15.60 14.01
N GLN A 372 10.37 -15.68 15.23
CA GLN A 372 10.62 -14.56 16.12
C GLN A 372 12.12 -14.23 16.23
N ARG A 373 12.98 -15.14 15.76
CA ARG A 373 14.44 -15.02 15.92
C ARG A 373 15.06 -14.29 14.74
N PRO A 374 15.83 -13.23 15.02
CA PRO A 374 16.49 -12.44 13.98
C PRO A 374 17.83 -13.09 13.55
N ASP A 375 17.81 -14.35 13.13
CA ASP A 375 19.01 -15.03 12.64
C ASP A 375 18.85 -15.48 11.18
N ALA A 376 19.60 -14.84 10.30
CA ALA A 376 19.60 -15.13 8.88
C ALA A 376 20.19 -16.52 8.55
N ALA A 377 20.97 -17.12 9.46
CA ALA A 377 21.55 -18.44 9.28
C ALA A 377 20.53 -19.57 9.49
N ILE A 378 19.46 -19.31 10.22
CA ILE A 378 18.42 -20.31 10.51
C ILE A 378 17.63 -20.64 9.26
N LEU A 379 17.25 -19.63 8.47
CA LEU A 379 16.47 -19.86 7.25
C LEU A 379 17.37 -19.79 6.02
N ALA A 380 17.77 -20.97 5.50
CA ALA A 380 18.64 -21.06 4.33
C ALA A 380 18.12 -20.20 3.16
N GLY A 381 19.04 -19.52 2.46
CA GLY A 381 18.72 -18.61 1.39
C GLY A 381 17.85 -19.23 0.28
N GLN A 382 18.02 -20.52 0.01
CA GLN A 382 17.18 -21.27 -0.95
C GLN A 382 15.70 -21.35 -0.54
N ILE A 383 15.40 -21.44 0.75
CA ILE A 383 14.02 -21.41 1.25
C ILE A 383 13.53 -19.97 1.25
N ARG A 384 14.26 -19.04 1.89
CA ARG A 384 13.86 -17.64 2.05
C ARG A 384 13.57 -16.94 0.72
N ASN A 385 14.38 -17.18 -0.32
CA ASN A 385 14.21 -16.56 -1.63
C ASN A 385 12.95 -17.03 -2.37
N ASN A 386 12.39 -18.18 -2.00
CA ASN A 386 11.14 -18.69 -2.54
C ASN A 386 9.90 -18.32 -1.70
N MET A 387 10.09 -17.70 -0.53
CA MET A 387 9.00 -17.18 0.29
C MET A 387 8.57 -15.79 -0.23
N ASN A 388 7.66 -15.81 -1.20
CA ASN A 388 7.34 -14.61 -1.99
C ASN A 388 6.36 -13.66 -1.31
N PHE A 389 5.51 -14.15 -0.40
CA PHE A 389 4.68 -13.30 0.43
C PHE A 389 5.29 -13.19 1.83
N ARG A 390 5.69 -11.99 2.17
CA ARG A 390 6.39 -11.71 3.42
C ARG A 390 5.63 -10.72 4.25
N VAL A 391 5.43 -11.03 5.50
CA VAL A 391 4.69 -10.22 6.46
C VAL A 391 5.49 -10.12 7.74
N CYS A 392 5.64 -8.92 8.27
CA CYS A 392 6.31 -8.71 9.54
C CYS A 392 5.43 -7.89 10.49
N GLY A 393 5.26 -8.37 11.70
CA GLY A 393 4.66 -7.63 12.80
C GLY A 393 5.70 -6.72 13.45
N ARG A 394 5.43 -6.30 14.70
CA ARG A 394 6.40 -5.57 15.49
C ARG A 394 7.74 -6.30 15.54
N ALA A 395 8.83 -5.63 15.19
CA ALA A 395 10.16 -6.20 15.08
C ALA A 395 11.24 -5.14 15.38
N ASP A 396 12.44 -5.59 15.73
CA ASP A 396 13.64 -4.75 15.67
C ASP A 396 14.13 -4.60 14.22
N LYS A 397 15.18 -3.81 14.02
CA LYS A 397 15.75 -3.56 12.69
C LYS A 397 16.27 -4.83 12.03
N VAL A 398 16.89 -5.75 12.82
CA VAL A 398 17.52 -6.97 12.31
C VAL A 398 16.45 -7.95 11.82
N LEU A 399 15.44 -8.23 12.64
CA LEU A 399 14.33 -9.11 12.26
C LEU A 399 13.55 -8.54 11.07
N SER A 400 13.28 -7.22 11.06
CA SER A 400 12.63 -6.56 9.93
C SER A 400 13.42 -6.75 8.63
N GLN A 401 14.75 -6.56 8.67
CA GLN A 401 15.62 -6.74 7.51
C GLN A 401 15.66 -8.20 7.03
N ILE A 402 15.65 -9.17 7.93
CA ILE A 402 15.65 -10.60 7.57
C ILE A 402 14.33 -11.00 6.90
N ILE A 403 13.20 -10.53 7.41
CA ILE A 403 11.88 -10.92 6.90
C ILE A 403 11.52 -10.15 5.62
N LEU A 404 11.68 -8.82 5.62
CA LEU A 404 11.16 -7.94 4.57
C LEU A 404 12.23 -7.46 3.58
N ASP A 405 13.51 -7.77 3.81
CA ASP A 405 14.65 -7.15 3.13
C ASP A 405 14.68 -5.60 3.31
N SER A 406 14.02 -5.09 4.35
CA SER A 406 13.92 -3.67 4.71
C SER A 406 13.71 -3.46 6.21
N THR A 407 13.98 -2.25 6.73
CA THR A 407 13.73 -1.87 8.13
C THR A 407 12.30 -1.40 8.40
N ALA A 408 11.40 -1.51 7.43
CA ALA A 408 10.09 -0.91 7.44
C ALA A 408 9.21 -1.33 8.64
N ALA A 409 9.28 -2.59 9.08
CA ALA A 409 8.51 -3.04 10.25
C ALA A 409 8.95 -2.33 11.53
N SER A 410 10.27 -2.15 11.73
CA SER A 410 10.82 -1.46 12.91
C SER A 410 10.53 0.04 12.92
N GLU A 411 10.28 0.65 11.77
CA GLU A 411 10.06 2.08 11.61
C GLU A 411 8.57 2.47 11.59
N GLN A 412 7.73 1.61 11.00
CA GLN A 412 6.32 1.95 10.73
C GLN A 412 5.33 1.30 11.70
N ILE A 413 5.73 0.25 12.42
CA ILE A 413 4.87 -0.40 13.41
C ILE A 413 5.21 0.13 14.80
N PRO A 414 4.26 0.76 15.52
CA PRO A 414 4.47 1.22 16.89
C PRO A 414 4.86 0.06 17.82
N LYS A 415 5.71 0.35 18.83
CA LYS A 415 6.21 -0.67 19.76
C LYS A 415 5.14 -1.31 20.63
N ASP A 416 4.05 -0.63 20.86
CA ASP A 416 2.87 -1.04 21.62
C ASP A 416 1.78 -1.68 20.76
N ALA A 417 1.89 -1.58 19.42
CA ALA A 417 0.89 -2.13 18.53
C ALA A 417 0.93 -3.67 18.50
N GLN A 418 -0.21 -4.30 18.77
CA GLN A 418 -0.42 -5.72 18.67
C GLN A 418 -1.35 -6.04 17.49
N GLY A 419 -1.06 -7.11 16.75
CA GLY A 419 -1.81 -7.46 15.55
C GLY A 419 -1.62 -6.50 14.38
N ARG A 420 -0.66 -5.56 14.47
CA ARG A 420 -0.27 -4.67 13.38
C ARG A 420 0.87 -5.30 12.61
N PHE A 421 0.71 -5.33 11.28
CA PHE A 421 1.65 -5.96 10.37
C PHE A 421 1.95 -5.06 9.18
N ILE A 422 3.07 -5.34 8.51
CA ILE A 422 3.44 -4.76 7.22
C ILE A 422 3.84 -5.87 6.26
N THR A 423 3.40 -5.77 5.02
CA THR A 423 3.76 -6.68 3.93
C THR A 423 5.08 -6.27 3.28
N GLY A 424 5.70 -7.18 2.52
CA GLY A 424 6.95 -6.91 1.80
C GLY A 424 6.87 -5.77 0.78
N ASP A 425 5.68 -5.42 0.29
CA ASP A 425 5.44 -4.26 -0.58
C ASP A 425 5.11 -2.97 0.19
N GLY A 426 5.20 -3.00 1.53
CA GLY A 426 5.07 -1.84 2.41
C GLY A 426 3.64 -1.48 2.81
N MET A 427 2.67 -2.38 2.64
CA MET A 427 1.29 -2.17 3.08
C MET A 427 1.14 -2.49 4.57
N VAL A 428 0.77 -1.48 5.37
CA VAL A 428 0.46 -1.65 6.80
C VAL A 428 -1.01 -2.02 6.97
N PHE A 429 -1.28 -3.06 7.76
CA PHE A 429 -2.64 -3.54 8.04
C PHE A 429 -2.81 -3.99 9.48
N GLN A 430 -4.04 -4.03 9.97
CA GLN A 430 -4.43 -4.67 11.22
C GLN A 430 -4.95 -6.07 10.91
N GLY A 431 -4.30 -7.09 11.46
CA GLY A 431 -4.72 -8.48 11.35
C GLY A 431 -6.01 -8.76 12.12
N PHE A 432 -6.82 -9.68 11.62
CA PHE A 432 -8.00 -10.14 12.32
C PHE A 432 -7.64 -10.97 13.55
N LEU A 433 -8.30 -10.66 14.66
CA LEU A 433 -8.38 -11.51 15.85
C LEU A 433 -9.60 -12.40 15.74
N PHE A 434 -9.47 -13.69 15.98
CA PHE A 434 -10.58 -14.64 15.94
C PHE A 434 -10.60 -15.54 17.16
N ASP A 435 -11.78 -16.00 17.52
CA ASP A 435 -11.95 -17.08 18.49
C ASP A 435 -11.79 -18.43 17.80
N GLU A 436 -10.76 -19.18 18.19
CA GLU A 436 -10.39 -20.47 17.56
C GLU A 436 -11.53 -21.49 17.70
N SER A 437 -12.18 -21.54 18.87
CA SER A 437 -13.25 -22.50 19.14
C SER A 437 -14.50 -22.21 18.31
N MET A 438 -14.88 -20.95 18.19
CA MET A 438 -16.02 -20.53 17.37
C MET A 438 -15.71 -20.66 15.89
N ALA A 439 -14.52 -20.21 15.45
CA ALA A 439 -14.18 -20.18 14.04
C ALA A 439 -13.98 -21.58 13.45
N LEU A 440 -13.40 -22.53 14.18
CA LEU A 440 -13.20 -23.90 13.69
C LEU A 440 -14.50 -24.73 13.73
N ASN A 441 -15.37 -24.53 14.71
CA ASN A 441 -16.61 -25.31 14.85
C ASN A 441 -17.79 -24.75 14.02
N SER A 442 -17.69 -23.57 13.45
CA SER A 442 -18.69 -22.93 12.59
C SER A 442 -18.48 -23.26 11.10
#